data_76b4a15f1db150b6ef5f69770724cc5a
#
_entry.id   76b4a15f1db150b6ef5f69770724cc5a
#
_cell.length_a   1.000
_cell.length_b   1.000
_cell.length_c   1.000
_cell.angle_alpha   90.00
_cell.angle_beta   90.00
_cell.angle_gamma   90.00
#
_symmetry.space_group_name_H-M   'P 1'
#
loop_
_entity.id
_entity.type
_entity.pdbx_description
1 polymer ?
#
loop_
_entity_poly.entity_id
_entity_poly.type
_entity_poly.pdbx_seq_one_letter_code
_entity_poly.pdbx_strand_id
1 'polypeptide(L)'
;SLPDDPELLWKAFGGKLRAQIRRPFKESGMTVARGGEELLDEFYLVFARNMRDLGTPVYPRRLFAAILATFPERARIVVVRHRGRPVAAAFLIDYRRRMEIPWASSVRDYNRFGVVMALYWEALQLAIERGNQVFDFGRSSVDAGTYRFKKQWGAQPRQLYWHYWLAAGRELPRLSPDNPKYRLAIRAWQRLPLPLANRLGPLIVKHLP
;
A
#
# COMPACT_ATOMS: atom_id res chain seq x y z
N SER A 1 2.95 10.55 -14.76
CA SER A 1 2.51 11.95 -14.57
C SER A 1 1.02 11.99 -14.24
N LEU A 2 0.61 13.01 -13.50
CA LEU A 2 -0.78 13.34 -13.19
C LEU A 2 -1.18 14.61 -13.96
N PRO A 3 -2.44 14.74 -14.40
CA PRO A 3 -3.01 16.00 -14.84
C PRO A 3 -3.30 16.92 -13.64
N ASP A 4 -3.68 18.15 -13.92
CA ASP A 4 -4.03 19.13 -12.87
C ASP A 4 -5.49 19.00 -12.36
N ASP A 5 -6.30 18.15 -13.00
CA ASP A 5 -7.70 17.92 -12.67
C ASP A 5 -8.00 16.42 -12.64
N PRO A 6 -8.64 15.90 -11.56
CA PRO A 6 -9.08 14.51 -11.47
C PRO A 6 -10.01 14.07 -12.61
N GLU A 7 -10.85 14.98 -13.13
CA GLU A 7 -11.74 14.70 -14.24
C GLU A 7 -10.98 14.40 -15.55
N LEU A 8 -9.85 15.07 -15.77
CA LEU A 8 -8.99 14.79 -16.92
C LEU A 8 -8.39 13.37 -16.81
N LEU A 9 -7.94 12.99 -15.60
CA LEU A 9 -7.47 11.63 -15.37
C LEU A 9 -8.58 10.60 -15.56
N TRP A 10 -9.78 10.88 -15.06
CA TRP A 10 -10.94 10.02 -15.23
C TRP A 10 -11.31 9.80 -16.69
N LYS A 11 -11.32 10.85 -17.49
CA LYS A 11 -11.62 10.78 -18.94
C LYS A 11 -10.55 10.00 -19.71
N ALA A 12 -9.29 10.06 -19.28
CA ALA A 12 -8.19 9.31 -19.88
C ALA A 12 -8.26 7.80 -19.61
N PHE A 13 -9.00 7.37 -18.58
CA PHE A 13 -9.14 5.95 -18.28
C PHE A 13 -10.09 5.25 -19.25
N GLY A 14 -9.72 4.04 -19.68
CA GLY A 14 -10.57 3.18 -20.48
C GLY A 14 -11.85 2.75 -19.74
N GLY A 15 -12.92 2.44 -20.46
CA GLY A 15 -14.22 2.07 -19.90
C GLY A 15 -14.16 0.93 -18.88
N LYS A 16 -13.31 -0.08 -19.12
CA LYS A 16 -13.10 -1.22 -18.21
C LYS A 16 -12.57 -0.76 -16.83
N LEU A 17 -11.56 0.10 -16.82
CA LEU A 17 -10.98 0.61 -15.57
C LEU A 17 -11.99 1.46 -14.81
N ARG A 18 -12.69 2.37 -15.50
CA ARG A 18 -13.77 3.19 -14.91
C ARG A 18 -14.89 2.33 -14.29
N ALA A 19 -15.27 1.24 -14.94
CA ALA A 19 -16.26 0.29 -14.41
C ALA A 19 -15.75 -0.39 -13.12
N GLN A 20 -14.47 -0.78 -13.08
CA GLN A 20 -13.85 -1.37 -11.89
C GLN A 20 -13.79 -0.37 -10.73
N ILE A 21 -13.46 0.90 -10.99
CA ILE A 21 -13.44 1.96 -9.97
C ILE A 21 -14.83 2.24 -9.41
N ARG A 22 -15.87 2.25 -10.25
CA ARG A 22 -17.26 2.49 -9.83
C ARG A 22 -17.85 1.33 -9.03
N ARG A 23 -17.36 0.11 -9.23
CA ARG A 23 -17.92 -1.11 -8.63
C ARG A 23 -18.03 -1.03 -7.11
N PRO A 24 -16.98 -0.68 -6.32
CA PRO A 24 -17.09 -0.61 -4.88
C PRO A 24 -18.17 0.38 -4.41
N PHE A 25 -18.35 1.50 -5.10
CA PHE A 25 -19.35 2.52 -4.72
C PHE A 25 -20.80 2.14 -5.04
N LYS A 26 -21.03 1.02 -5.74
CA LYS A 26 -22.35 0.43 -5.90
C LYS A 26 -22.76 -0.44 -4.71
N GLU A 27 -21.80 -0.85 -3.88
CA GLU A 27 -22.06 -1.64 -2.67
C GLU A 27 -22.59 -0.74 -1.56
N SER A 28 -23.72 -1.14 -0.96
CA SER A 28 -24.30 -0.41 0.16
C SER A 28 -23.34 -0.34 1.36
N GLY A 29 -23.13 0.85 1.88
CA GLY A 29 -22.27 1.09 3.05
C GLY A 29 -20.79 1.18 2.74
N MET A 30 -20.39 1.35 1.47
CA MET A 30 -19.02 1.68 1.11
C MET A 30 -18.77 3.18 1.27
N THR A 31 -17.77 3.54 2.07
CA THR A 31 -17.36 4.93 2.32
C THR A 31 -15.85 5.05 2.27
N VAL A 32 -15.37 6.26 2.00
CA VAL A 32 -13.93 6.57 2.02
C VAL A 32 -13.69 7.77 2.92
N ALA A 33 -12.60 7.72 3.69
CA ALA A 33 -12.08 8.83 4.47
C ALA A 33 -10.64 9.13 4.04
N ARG A 34 -10.29 10.40 4.02
CA ARG A 34 -8.96 10.93 3.80
C ARG A 34 -8.57 11.78 5.00
N GLY A 35 -7.37 11.60 5.54
CA GLY A 35 -6.97 12.32 6.74
C GLY A 35 -5.52 12.09 7.13
N GLY A 36 -5.24 12.24 8.42
CA GLY A 36 -3.93 12.12 9.03
C GLY A 36 -3.94 11.18 10.23
N GLU A 37 -3.54 11.70 11.39
CA GLU A 37 -3.36 10.91 12.61
C GLU A 37 -4.66 10.27 13.11
N GLU A 38 -5.79 10.90 12.91
CA GLU A 38 -7.11 10.40 13.29
C GLU A 38 -7.50 9.09 12.58
N LEU A 39 -6.89 8.79 11.44
CA LEU A 39 -7.11 7.55 10.69
C LEU A 39 -6.03 6.48 10.94
N LEU A 40 -5.04 6.77 11.78
CA LEU A 40 -3.89 5.89 12.00
C LEU A 40 -4.29 4.51 12.52
N ASP A 41 -5.24 4.42 13.43
CA ASP A 41 -5.68 3.14 14.01
C ASP A 41 -6.38 2.26 12.98
N GLU A 42 -7.21 2.85 12.14
CA GLU A 42 -7.89 2.13 11.06
C GLU A 42 -6.91 1.67 9.98
N PHE A 43 -5.96 2.54 9.58
CA PHE A 43 -4.88 2.17 8.69
C PHE A 43 -4.10 1.00 9.25
N TYR A 44 -3.66 1.10 10.52
CA TYR A 44 -2.81 0.08 11.14
C TYR A 44 -3.54 -1.26 11.29
N LEU A 45 -4.84 -1.24 11.59
CA LEU A 45 -5.66 -2.45 11.66
C LEU A 45 -5.67 -3.22 10.34
N VAL A 46 -5.91 -2.53 9.23
CA VAL A 46 -5.91 -3.11 7.89
C VAL A 46 -4.51 -3.56 7.48
N PHE A 47 -3.51 -2.70 7.69
CA PHE A 47 -2.12 -2.95 7.36
C PHE A 47 -1.58 -4.19 8.09
N ALA A 48 -1.75 -4.25 9.41
CA ALA A 48 -1.24 -5.34 10.23
C ALA A 48 -1.90 -6.68 9.84
N ARG A 49 -3.21 -6.69 9.58
CA ARG A 49 -3.91 -7.88 9.10
C ARG A 49 -3.36 -8.34 7.76
N ASN A 50 -3.21 -7.43 6.81
CA ASN A 50 -2.68 -7.77 5.49
C ASN A 50 -1.24 -8.29 5.57
N MET A 51 -0.37 -7.66 6.36
CA MET A 51 1.01 -8.12 6.54
C MET A 51 1.08 -9.53 7.13
N ARG A 52 0.27 -9.83 8.17
CA ARG A 52 0.14 -11.16 8.73
C ARG A 52 -0.32 -12.18 7.68
N ASP A 53 -1.36 -11.84 6.90
CA ASP A 53 -1.94 -12.72 5.87
C ASP A 53 -0.96 -12.96 4.70
N LEU A 54 -0.06 -12.03 4.42
CA LEU A 54 1.05 -12.19 3.48
C LEU A 54 2.22 -13.00 4.06
N GLY A 55 2.26 -13.21 5.37
CA GLY A 55 3.38 -13.90 6.05
C GLY A 55 4.58 -12.99 6.29
N THR A 56 4.38 -11.69 6.32
CA THR A 56 5.43 -10.67 6.49
C THR A 56 5.32 -10.02 7.89
N PRO A 57 6.43 -9.90 8.65
CA PRO A 57 6.43 -9.16 9.90
C PRO A 57 6.02 -7.69 9.68
N VAL A 58 5.19 -7.16 10.59
CA VAL A 58 4.64 -5.82 10.50
C VAL A 58 5.58 -4.78 11.11
N TYR A 59 5.64 -3.58 10.54
CA TYR A 59 6.25 -2.41 11.17
C TYR A 59 5.44 -1.99 12.41
N PRO A 60 6.09 -1.41 13.44
CA PRO A 60 5.38 -0.94 14.62
C PRO A 60 4.48 0.27 14.29
N ARG A 61 3.32 0.34 14.93
CA ARG A 61 2.38 1.50 14.79
C ARG A 61 3.08 2.85 15.04
N ARG A 62 4.01 2.87 16.01
CA ARG A 62 4.79 4.07 16.36
C ARG A 62 5.60 4.65 15.19
N LEU A 63 6.00 3.82 14.21
CA LEU A 63 6.68 4.31 13.00
C LEU A 63 5.76 5.25 12.21
N PHE A 64 4.54 4.83 11.99
CA PHE A 64 3.56 5.63 11.24
C PHE A 64 3.13 6.88 12.01
N ALA A 65 2.95 6.75 13.34
CA ALA A 65 2.69 7.89 14.21
C ALA A 65 3.84 8.92 14.14
N ALA A 66 5.09 8.46 14.21
CA ALA A 66 6.25 9.34 14.10
C ALA A 66 6.33 10.03 12.72
N ILE A 67 6.02 9.33 11.62
CA ILE A 67 5.99 9.93 10.29
C ILE A 67 4.91 11.02 10.21
N LEU A 68 3.70 10.76 10.71
CA LEU A 68 2.61 11.74 10.74
C LEU A 68 2.96 12.97 11.57
N ALA A 69 3.53 12.75 12.76
CA ALA A 69 3.95 13.83 13.65
C ALA A 69 5.10 14.68 13.07
N THR A 70 6.06 14.03 12.40
CA THR A 70 7.22 14.72 11.81
C THR A 70 6.87 15.46 10.52
N PHE A 71 5.94 14.90 9.74
CA PHE A 71 5.54 15.41 8.43
C PHE A 71 4.03 15.62 8.32
N PRO A 72 3.39 16.41 9.20
CA PRO A 72 1.92 16.51 9.29
C PRO A 72 1.29 17.02 7.99
N GLU A 73 2.03 17.86 7.23
CA GLU A 73 1.54 18.38 5.94
C GLU A 73 1.89 17.48 4.74
N ARG A 74 2.73 16.45 4.94
CA ARG A 74 3.24 15.60 3.85
C ARG A 74 2.71 14.18 3.90
N ALA A 75 2.41 13.68 5.08
CA ALA A 75 1.89 12.33 5.26
C ALA A 75 0.36 12.34 5.32
N ARG A 76 -0.29 11.41 4.63
CA ARG A 76 -1.75 11.26 4.58
C ARG A 76 -2.15 9.79 4.62
N ILE A 77 -3.35 9.56 5.11
CA ILE A 77 -3.97 8.24 5.14
C ILE A 77 -5.27 8.30 4.34
N VAL A 78 -5.53 7.25 3.57
CA VAL A 78 -6.81 6.99 2.94
C VAL A 78 -7.33 5.67 3.48
N VAL A 79 -8.59 5.65 3.92
CA VAL A 79 -9.27 4.45 4.44
C VAL A 79 -10.56 4.22 3.69
N VAL A 80 -10.75 3.02 3.18
CA VAL A 80 -12.01 2.54 2.63
C VAL A 80 -12.70 1.71 3.69
N ARG A 81 -13.96 2.04 4.01
CA ARG A 81 -14.80 1.31 4.96
C ARG A 81 -15.96 0.62 4.24
N HIS A 82 -16.33 -0.53 4.73
CA HIS A 82 -17.58 -1.19 4.35
C HIS A 82 -18.43 -1.38 5.60
N ARG A 83 -19.61 -0.75 5.63
CA ARG A 83 -20.52 -0.75 6.80
C ARG A 83 -19.79 -0.35 8.09
N GLY A 84 -19.05 0.74 8.03
CA GLY A 84 -18.26 1.31 9.14
C GLY A 84 -16.96 0.56 9.48
N ARG A 85 -16.67 -0.58 8.88
CA ARG A 85 -15.43 -1.35 9.13
C ARG A 85 -14.34 -0.99 8.13
N PRO A 86 -13.10 -0.68 8.54
CA PRO A 86 -12.00 -0.44 7.63
C PRO A 86 -11.61 -1.74 6.92
N VAL A 87 -11.60 -1.71 5.57
CA VAL A 87 -11.38 -2.88 4.71
C VAL A 87 -10.25 -2.70 3.71
N ALA A 88 -9.86 -1.45 3.43
CA ALA A 88 -8.63 -1.14 2.72
C ALA A 88 -8.07 0.19 3.24
N ALA A 89 -6.75 0.32 3.23
CA ALA A 89 -6.11 1.54 3.68
C ALA A 89 -4.76 1.76 2.98
N ALA A 90 -4.40 3.02 2.79
CA ALA A 90 -3.14 3.44 2.24
C ALA A 90 -2.50 4.52 3.10
N PHE A 91 -1.17 4.48 3.20
CA PHE A 91 -0.36 5.54 3.74
C PHE A 91 0.37 6.21 2.56
N LEU A 92 0.25 7.52 2.48
CA LEU A 92 0.75 8.34 1.37
C LEU A 92 1.74 9.35 1.90
N ILE A 93 2.79 9.61 1.11
CA ILE A 93 3.78 10.64 1.43
C ILE A 93 3.97 11.51 0.19
N ASP A 94 3.84 12.83 0.35
CA ASP A 94 4.15 13.74 -0.73
C ASP A 94 5.47 14.50 -0.49
N TYR A 95 6.26 14.64 -1.56
CA TYR A 95 7.50 15.39 -1.54
C TYR A 95 7.81 15.94 -2.95
N ARG A 96 8.09 17.22 -3.04
CA ARG A 96 8.47 17.89 -4.30
C ARG A 96 7.53 17.59 -5.47
N ARG A 97 6.21 17.77 -5.26
CA ARG A 97 5.15 17.53 -6.24
C ARG A 97 5.05 16.07 -6.72
N ARG A 98 5.53 15.15 -5.92
CA ARG A 98 5.39 13.71 -6.11
C ARG A 98 4.71 13.12 -4.88
N MET A 99 3.64 12.37 -5.08
CA MET A 99 3.02 11.56 -4.04
C MET A 99 3.37 10.10 -4.26
N GLU A 100 3.88 9.47 -3.22
CA GLU A 100 4.17 8.02 -3.19
C GLU A 100 3.14 7.31 -2.31
N ILE A 101 2.82 6.07 -2.67
CA ILE A 101 2.00 5.13 -1.88
C ILE A 101 2.87 3.96 -1.38
N PRO A 102 3.72 4.16 -0.35
CA PRO A 102 4.64 3.13 0.13
C PRO A 102 3.91 1.95 0.77
N TRP A 103 2.75 2.19 1.36
CA TRP A 103 1.94 1.13 1.97
C TRP A 103 0.48 1.25 1.55
N ALA A 104 0.01 0.20 0.86
CA ALA A 104 -1.40 0.00 0.54
C ALA A 104 -1.79 -1.44 0.92
N SER A 105 -2.88 -1.58 1.61
CA SER A 105 -3.34 -2.85 2.16
C SER A 105 -4.84 -3.02 2.02
N SER A 106 -5.30 -4.26 1.93
CA SER A 106 -6.71 -4.59 1.93
C SER A 106 -6.97 -5.89 2.69
N VAL A 107 -8.14 -6.00 3.27
CA VAL A 107 -8.63 -7.24 3.86
C VAL A 107 -9.10 -8.15 2.74
N ARG A 108 -8.50 -9.33 2.61
CA ARG A 108 -8.68 -10.25 1.48
C ARG A 108 -10.14 -10.56 1.16
N ASP A 109 -10.96 -10.76 2.18
CA ASP A 109 -12.38 -11.11 2.04
C ASP A 109 -13.20 -10.04 1.30
N TYR A 110 -12.74 -8.78 1.32
CA TYR A 110 -13.39 -7.64 0.70
C TYR A 110 -12.87 -7.30 -0.70
N ASN A 111 -11.81 -7.96 -1.17
CA ASN A 111 -11.23 -7.69 -2.50
C ASN A 111 -12.24 -7.95 -3.64
N ARG A 112 -13.19 -8.87 -3.43
CA ARG A 112 -14.30 -9.15 -4.35
C ARG A 112 -15.18 -7.92 -4.64
N PHE A 113 -15.25 -6.96 -3.74
CA PHE A 113 -16.01 -5.71 -3.91
C PHE A 113 -15.23 -4.62 -4.63
N GLY A 114 -13.94 -4.84 -4.92
CA GLY A 114 -13.09 -3.86 -5.61
C GLY A 114 -12.55 -2.75 -4.70
N VAL A 115 -12.46 -2.98 -3.39
CA VAL A 115 -12.02 -1.97 -2.40
C VAL A 115 -10.64 -1.37 -2.71
N VAL A 116 -9.75 -2.14 -3.35
CA VAL A 116 -8.44 -1.67 -3.80
C VAL A 116 -8.58 -0.65 -4.93
N MET A 117 -9.58 -0.81 -5.80
CA MET A 117 -9.85 0.16 -6.88
C MET A 117 -10.33 1.50 -6.33
N ALA A 118 -11.22 1.49 -5.33
CA ALA A 118 -11.64 2.69 -4.61
C ALA A 118 -10.43 3.36 -3.94
N LEU A 119 -9.62 2.58 -3.21
CA LEU A 119 -8.44 3.08 -2.49
C LEU A 119 -7.47 3.82 -3.40
N TYR A 120 -7.10 3.21 -4.54
CA TYR A 120 -6.16 3.83 -5.47
C TYR A 120 -6.75 5.03 -6.21
N TRP A 121 -8.03 5.00 -6.56
CA TRP A 121 -8.70 6.14 -7.14
C TRP A 121 -8.70 7.35 -6.20
N GLU A 122 -9.06 7.14 -4.94
CA GLU A 122 -9.05 8.18 -3.91
C GLU A 122 -7.63 8.72 -3.65
N ALA A 123 -6.62 7.84 -3.67
CA ALA A 123 -5.23 8.26 -3.53
C ALA A 123 -4.75 9.13 -4.71
N LEU A 124 -5.17 8.79 -5.94
CA LEU A 124 -4.86 9.57 -7.14
C LEU A 124 -5.55 10.94 -7.12
N GLN A 125 -6.83 10.99 -6.75
CA GLN A 125 -7.57 12.25 -6.60
C GLN A 125 -6.89 13.14 -5.56
N LEU A 126 -6.58 12.59 -4.38
CA LEU A 126 -5.88 13.31 -3.32
C LEU A 126 -4.53 13.86 -3.80
N ALA A 127 -3.78 13.09 -4.58
CA ALA A 127 -2.51 13.53 -5.14
C ALA A 127 -2.68 14.75 -6.06
N ILE A 128 -3.67 14.72 -6.94
CA ILE A 128 -3.97 15.83 -7.87
C ILE A 128 -4.45 17.06 -7.11
N GLU A 129 -5.41 16.91 -6.20
CA GLU A 129 -5.96 18.01 -5.37
C GLU A 129 -4.87 18.71 -4.54
N ARG A 130 -3.81 17.98 -4.18
CA ARG A 130 -2.63 18.52 -3.48
C ARG A 130 -1.56 19.10 -4.43
N GLY A 131 -1.85 19.18 -5.72
CA GLY A 131 -0.95 19.76 -6.73
C GLY A 131 0.26 18.90 -7.06
N ASN A 132 0.19 17.58 -6.79
CA ASN A 132 1.25 16.67 -7.20
C ASN A 132 1.18 16.39 -8.70
N GLN A 133 2.34 16.36 -9.36
CA GLN A 133 2.49 16.10 -10.81
C GLN A 133 2.81 14.65 -11.11
N VAL A 134 3.25 13.91 -10.10
CA VAL A 134 3.66 12.51 -10.24
C VAL A 134 3.04 11.70 -9.11
N PHE A 135 2.45 10.55 -9.47
CA PHE A 135 2.07 9.52 -8.50
C PHE A 135 3.00 8.33 -8.65
N ASP A 136 3.68 7.99 -7.57
CA ASP A 136 4.59 6.85 -7.51
C ASP A 136 3.89 5.66 -6.87
N PHE A 137 3.64 4.63 -7.68
CA PHE A 137 3.00 3.39 -7.23
C PHE A 137 3.94 2.47 -6.42
N GLY A 138 5.19 2.89 -6.19
CA GLY A 138 6.21 2.08 -5.53
C GLY A 138 6.70 0.90 -6.38
N ARG A 139 7.50 0.04 -5.78
CA ARG A 139 8.19 -1.07 -6.45
C ARG A 139 7.25 -2.20 -6.87
N SER A 140 7.63 -2.91 -7.93
CA SER A 140 7.04 -4.20 -8.33
C SER A 140 8.07 -5.02 -9.07
N SER A 141 8.02 -6.34 -8.90
CA SER A 141 8.76 -7.24 -9.79
C SER A 141 8.09 -7.27 -11.16
N VAL A 142 8.89 -7.39 -12.22
CA VAL A 142 8.40 -7.52 -13.59
C VAL A 142 7.48 -8.75 -13.66
N ASP A 143 6.38 -8.64 -14.40
CA ASP A 143 5.35 -9.67 -14.60
C ASP A 143 4.56 -10.12 -13.35
N ALA A 144 4.84 -9.55 -12.18
CA ALA A 144 4.02 -9.78 -11.00
C ALA A 144 2.59 -9.21 -11.17
N GLY A 145 1.63 -9.76 -10.41
CA GLY A 145 0.26 -9.24 -10.38
C GLY A 145 0.18 -7.76 -10.01
N THR A 146 1.03 -7.31 -9.10
CA THR A 146 1.15 -5.90 -8.70
C THR A 146 1.68 -5.02 -9.83
N TYR A 147 2.59 -5.50 -10.67
CA TYR A 147 3.07 -4.79 -11.85
C TYR A 147 1.93 -4.56 -12.85
N ARG A 148 1.18 -5.62 -13.19
CA ARG A 148 0.02 -5.55 -14.09
C ARG A 148 -1.07 -4.64 -13.53
N PHE A 149 -1.32 -4.72 -12.22
CA PHE A 149 -2.27 -3.83 -11.54
C PHE A 149 -1.87 -2.35 -11.70
N LYS A 150 -0.62 -1.99 -11.47
CA LYS A 150 -0.15 -0.60 -11.60
C LYS A 150 -0.20 -0.13 -13.06
N LYS A 151 0.17 -0.99 -14.00
CA LYS A 151 0.15 -0.67 -15.44
C LYS A 151 -1.26 -0.33 -15.96
N GLN A 152 -2.31 -0.94 -15.43
CA GLN A 152 -3.70 -0.60 -15.85
C GLN A 152 -4.12 0.83 -15.51
N TRP A 153 -3.46 1.47 -14.52
CA TRP A 153 -3.66 2.87 -14.15
C TRP A 153 -2.85 3.84 -15.01
N GLY A 154 -2.15 3.35 -16.03
CA GLY A 154 -1.27 4.15 -16.88
C GLY A 154 0.11 4.38 -16.30
N ALA A 155 0.50 3.67 -15.24
CA ALA A 155 1.84 3.78 -14.66
C ALA A 155 2.91 3.36 -15.68
N GLN A 156 3.95 4.19 -15.83
CA GLN A 156 5.12 3.92 -16.66
C GLN A 156 6.20 3.26 -15.80
N PRO A 157 6.65 2.05 -16.13
CA PRO A 157 7.72 1.40 -15.37
C PRO A 157 9.05 2.12 -15.55
N ARG A 158 9.79 2.24 -14.46
CA ARG A 158 11.16 2.71 -14.45
C ARG A 158 12.04 1.65 -13.81
N GLN A 159 13.14 1.27 -14.48
CA GLN A 159 14.09 0.31 -13.94
C GLN A 159 14.74 0.87 -12.68
N LEU A 160 14.74 0.07 -11.60
CA LEU A 160 15.49 0.34 -10.38
C LEU A 160 16.75 -0.49 -10.38
N TYR A 161 17.85 0.11 -9.93
CA TYR A 161 19.15 -0.55 -9.80
C TYR A 161 19.50 -0.66 -8.33
N TRP A 162 19.82 -1.87 -7.87
CA TRP A 162 20.27 -2.13 -6.52
C TRP A 162 21.79 -2.18 -6.50
N HIS A 163 22.40 -1.34 -5.68
CA HIS A 163 23.84 -1.33 -5.47
C HIS A 163 24.14 -1.98 -4.12
N TYR A 164 25.01 -2.97 -4.13
CA TYR A 164 25.44 -3.65 -2.92
C TYR A 164 26.93 -3.39 -2.71
N TRP A 165 27.27 -2.95 -1.52
CA TRP A 165 28.63 -3.02 -1.03
C TRP A 165 28.77 -4.30 -0.23
N LEU A 166 29.74 -5.13 -0.58
CA LEU A 166 30.00 -6.39 0.11
C LEU A 166 31.44 -6.39 0.61
N ALA A 167 31.64 -6.84 1.87
CA ALA A 167 32.98 -7.11 2.37
C ALA A 167 33.63 -8.25 1.58
N ALA A 168 34.95 -8.27 1.48
CA ALA A 168 35.69 -9.30 0.74
C ALA A 168 35.26 -10.71 1.19
N GLY A 169 34.99 -11.58 0.22
CA GLY A 169 34.57 -12.98 0.47
C GLY A 169 33.07 -13.14 0.84
N ARG A 170 32.26 -12.09 0.79
CA ARG A 170 30.80 -12.19 1.00
C ARG A 170 30.07 -12.32 -0.32
N GLU A 171 29.05 -13.19 -0.34
CA GLU A 171 28.13 -13.34 -1.47
C GLU A 171 26.90 -12.43 -1.29
N LEU A 172 26.24 -12.10 -2.39
CA LEU A 172 24.97 -11.39 -2.39
C LEU A 172 23.92 -12.15 -1.56
N PRO A 173 23.23 -11.49 -0.61
CA PRO A 173 22.19 -12.15 0.17
C PRO A 173 21.01 -12.55 -0.72
N ARG A 174 20.68 -13.83 -0.75
CA ARG A 174 19.52 -14.37 -1.48
C ARG A 174 18.26 -14.27 -0.60
N LEU A 175 17.76 -13.07 -0.41
CA LEU A 175 16.56 -12.79 0.37
C LEU A 175 15.31 -12.76 -0.56
N SER A 176 14.91 -13.93 -1.02
CA SER A 176 13.66 -14.08 -1.79
C SER A 176 12.59 -14.77 -0.92
N PRO A 177 11.34 -14.28 -0.90
CA PRO A 177 10.20 -15.00 -0.30
C PRO A 177 10.00 -16.41 -0.89
N ASP A 178 10.49 -16.65 -2.10
CA ASP A 178 10.41 -17.94 -2.78
C ASP A 178 11.43 -18.97 -2.26
N ASN A 179 12.34 -18.55 -1.37
CA ASN A 179 13.31 -19.45 -0.77
C ASN A 179 12.58 -20.52 0.08
N PRO A 180 12.76 -21.82 -0.21
CA PRO A 180 12.09 -22.91 0.50
C PRO A 180 12.27 -22.88 2.02
N LYS A 181 13.42 -22.36 2.50
CA LYS A 181 13.74 -22.23 3.93
C LYS A 181 12.77 -21.31 4.66
N TYR A 182 12.21 -20.29 3.99
CA TYR A 182 11.28 -19.35 4.60
C TYR A 182 9.81 -19.77 4.49
N ARG A 183 9.47 -20.72 3.63
CA ARG A 183 8.06 -21.13 3.42
C ARG A 183 7.36 -21.63 4.68
N LEU A 184 8.06 -22.39 5.53
CA LEU A 184 7.48 -22.86 6.80
C LEU A 184 7.26 -21.69 7.78
N ALA A 185 8.25 -20.79 7.90
CA ALA A 185 8.14 -19.60 8.74
C ALA A 185 7.00 -18.70 8.27
N ILE A 186 6.85 -18.47 6.96
CA ILE A 186 5.77 -17.71 6.36
C ILE A 186 4.41 -18.34 6.69
N ARG A 187 4.24 -19.66 6.50
CA ARG A 187 3.00 -20.37 6.84
C ARG A 187 2.66 -20.32 8.33
N ALA A 188 3.67 -20.46 9.19
CA ALA A 188 3.49 -20.35 10.63
C ALA A 188 3.05 -18.93 10.99
N TRP A 189 3.70 -17.90 10.41
CA TRP A 189 3.36 -16.48 10.63
C TRP A 189 1.91 -16.18 10.21
N GLN A 190 1.47 -16.68 9.07
CA GLN A 190 0.10 -16.48 8.56
C GLN A 190 -0.98 -17.02 9.51
N ARG A 191 -0.63 -17.98 10.39
CA ARG A 191 -1.54 -18.59 11.36
C ARG A 191 -1.51 -17.93 12.74
N LEU A 192 -0.59 -17.00 12.97
CA LEU A 192 -0.51 -16.30 14.26
C LEU A 192 -1.77 -15.46 14.53
N PRO A 193 -2.26 -15.44 15.77
CA PRO A 193 -3.20 -14.42 16.21
C PRO A 193 -2.65 -13.03 15.93
N LEU A 194 -3.49 -12.12 15.45
CA LEU A 194 -3.05 -10.77 15.05
C LEU A 194 -2.34 -10.00 16.19
N PRO A 195 -2.81 -10.04 17.46
CA PRO A 195 -2.09 -9.37 18.54
C PRO A 195 -0.65 -9.89 18.73
N LEU A 196 -0.45 -11.20 18.56
CA LEU A 196 0.87 -11.80 18.67
C LEU A 196 1.77 -11.42 17.49
N ALA A 197 1.24 -11.44 16.27
CA ALA A 197 1.96 -10.97 15.09
C ALA A 197 2.38 -9.49 15.23
N ASN A 198 1.50 -8.64 15.76
CA ASN A 198 1.78 -7.21 16.01
C ASN A 198 2.84 -6.99 17.09
N ARG A 199 2.96 -7.87 18.08
CA ARG A 199 3.98 -7.79 19.13
C ARG A 199 5.35 -8.28 18.64
N LEU A 200 5.37 -9.38 17.89
CA LEU A 200 6.60 -10.01 17.41
C LEU A 200 7.15 -9.34 16.14
N GLY A 201 6.27 -8.86 15.26
CA GLY A 201 6.64 -8.27 13.97
C GLY A 201 7.70 -7.18 14.08
N PRO A 202 7.52 -6.16 14.95
CA PRO A 202 8.50 -5.09 15.14
C PRO A 202 9.88 -5.55 15.57
N LEU A 203 9.97 -6.66 16.30
CA LEU A 203 11.25 -7.23 16.75
C LEU A 203 12.00 -7.91 15.60
N ILE A 204 11.27 -8.43 14.61
CA ILE A 204 11.85 -9.14 13.48
C ILE A 204 12.14 -8.19 12.32
N VAL A 205 11.20 -7.29 11.99
CA VAL A 205 11.28 -6.43 10.80
C VAL A 205 12.50 -5.50 10.82
N LYS A 206 12.98 -5.09 11.99
CA LYS A 206 14.18 -4.26 12.14
C LYS A 206 15.48 -4.95 11.68
N HIS A 207 15.45 -6.27 11.51
CA HIS A 207 16.58 -7.07 11.03
C HIS A 207 16.40 -7.54 9.58
N LEU A 208 15.28 -7.19 8.95
CA LEU A 208 15.06 -7.46 7.53
C LEU A 208 15.49 -6.23 6.71
N PRO A 209 16.12 -6.44 5.53
CA PRO A 209 16.57 -5.36 4.66
C PRO A 209 15.42 -4.60 4.02
#